data_043515ee1a1a57d29682868c03cd790c
#
_entry.id   043515ee1a1a57d29682868c03cd790c
#
_cell.length_a   1.000
_cell.length_b   1.000
_cell.length_c   1.000
_cell.angle_alpha   90.00
_cell.angle_beta   90.00
_cell.angle_gamma   90.00
#
_symmetry.space_group_name_H-M   'P 1'
#
loop_
_entity.id
_entity.type
_entity.pdbx_description
1 polymer ?
#
loop_
_entity_poly.entity_id
_entity_poly.type
_entity_poly.pdbx_seq_one_letter_code
_entity_poly.pdbx_strand_id
1 'polypeptide(L)'
;EQTASIVARIREKLPESEVILVATMLGNDEWIHTPREMFNRYRDELKSLVSPGVALVDMTAVWEEQLQAKEMFDLTGNGLNHPNDFGHRLYAQGVLELILD
;
A
#
# COMPACT_ATOMS: atom_id res chain seq x y z
N GLU A 1 6.12 -5.25 -13.09
CA GLU A 1 7.31 -5.55 -13.80
C GLU A 1 8.54 -5.04 -13.13
N GLN A 2 8.67 -3.72 -12.95
CA GLN A 2 9.85 -3.21 -12.26
C GLN A 2 9.91 -3.72 -10.83
N THR A 3 8.77 -3.71 -10.14
CA THR A 3 8.71 -4.22 -8.76
C THR A 3 9.03 -5.70 -8.73
N ALA A 4 8.48 -6.47 -9.67
CA ALA A 4 8.76 -7.90 -9.75
C ALA A 4 10.25 -8.15 -9.96
N SER A 5 10.90 -7.35 -10.81
CA SER A 5 12.35 -7.47 -11.04
C SER A 5 13.13 -7.17 -9.78
N ILE A 6 12.72 -6.15 -9.03
CA ILE A 6 13.40 -5.78 -7.78
C ILE A 6 13.28 -6.91 -6.76
N VAL A 7 12.08 -7.45 -6.59
CA VAL A 7 11.85 -8.56 -5.67
C VAL A 7 12.70 -9.77 -6.06
N ALA A 8 12.72 -10.09 -7.35
CA ALA A 8 13.50 -11.22 -7.83
C ALA A 8 14.98 -11.04 -7.54
N ARG A 9 15.52 -9.83 -7.74
CA ARG A 9 16.93 -9.55 -7.46
C ARG A 9 17.24 -9.64 -5.98
N ILE A 10 16.35 -9.15 -5.13
CA ILE A 10 16.55 -9.27 -3.68
C ILE A 10 16.60 -10.74 -3.27
N ARG A 11 15.66 -11.54 -3.78
CA ARG A 11 15.59 -12.96 -3.44
C ARG A 11 16.80 -13.71 -3.95
N GLU A 12 17.34 -13.30 -5.08
CA GLU A 12 18.53 -13.93 -5.64
C GLU A 12 19.79 -13.59 -4.84
N LYS A 13 19.94 -12.32 -4.49
CA LYS A 13 21.16 -11.83 -3.80
C LYS A 13 21.13 -12.09 -2.31
N LEU A 14 19.94 -12.04 -1.71
CA LEU A 14 19.75 -12.15 -0.27
C LEU A 14 18.61 -13.14 0.01
N PRO A 15 18.85 -14.44 -0.23
CA PRO A 15 17.75 -15.43 -0.14
C PRO A 15 17.14 -15.56 1.24
N GLU A 16 17.85 -15.13 2.29
CA GLU A 16 17.32 -15.18 3.65
C GLU A 16 16.47 -13.97 4.01
N SER A 17 16.46 -12.94 3.16
CA SER A 17 15.73 -11.72 3.47
C SER A 17 14.24 -11.90 3.19
N GLU A 18 13.42 -11.34 4.07
CA GLU A 18 11.99 -11.22 3.83
C GLU A 18 11.69 -9.85 3.25
N VAL A 19 10.63 -9.77 2.45
CA VAL A 19 10.26 -8.55 1.75
C VAL A 19 8.82 -8.19 2.13
N ILE A 20 8.59 -6.93 2.48
CA ILE A 20 7.25 -6.41 2.69
C ILE A 20 6.96 -5.42 1.57
N LEU A 21 5.94 -5.72 0.78
CA LEU A 21 5.44 -4.80 -0.24
C LEU A 21 4.33 -3.97 0.39
N VAL A 22 4.27 -2.68 0.04
CA VAL A 22 3.23 -1.80 0.56
C VAL A 22 2.45 -1.25 -0.62
N ALA A 23 1.19 -1.64 -0.75
CA ALA A 23 0.27 -0.99 -1.69
C ALA A 23 -0.17 0.32 -1.07
N THR A 24 -0.09 1.40 -1.84
CA THR A 24 -0.25 2.75 -1.30
C THR A 24 -1.70 3.10 -0.99
N MET A 25 -1.88 4.13 -0.18
CA MET A 25 -3.18 4.76 0.03
C MET A 25 -3.78 5.20 -1.30
N LEU A 26 -5.09 5.35 -1.33
CA LEU A 26 -5.77 5.93 -2.49
C LEU A 26 -5.52 7.43 -2.53
N GLY A 27 -5.33 7.99 -3.72
CA GLY A 27 -5.37 9.42 -3.91
C GLY A 27 -6.82 9.90 -4.03
N ASN A 28 -7.00 11.21 -4.02
CA ASN A 28 -8.32 11.80 -4.19
C ASN A 28 -8.74 11.64 -5.66
N ASP A 29 -9.81 10.87 -5.91
CA ASP A 29 -10.22 10.54 -7.26
C ASP A 29 -10.96 11.69 -7.97
N GLU A 30 -11.21 12.79 -7.28
CA GLU A 30 -11.66 14.02 -7.93
C GLU A 30 -10.54 14.66 -8.77
N TRP A 31 -9.30 14.26 -8.52
CA TRP A 31 -8.18 14.74 -9.31
C TRP A 31 -7.92 13.77 -10.45
N ILE A 32 -7.88 14.32 -11.66
CA ILE A 32 -7.77 13.54 -12.90
C ILE A 32 -6.55 12.60 -12.94
N HIS A 33 -5.50 12.94 -12.21
CA HIS A 33 -4.26 12.17 -12.22
C HIS A 33 -4.23 11.04 -11.19
N THR A 34 -5.28 10.89 -10.36
CA THR A 34 -5.32 9.85 -9.33
C THR A 34 -6.63 9.06 -9.39
N PRO A 35 -6.95 8.45 -10.54
CA PRO A 35 -8.18 7.64 -10.63
C PRO A 35 -8.05 6.39 -9.76
N ARG A 36 -9.13 6.06 -9.06
CA ARG A 36 -9.14 4.94 -8.12
C ARG A 36 -8.75 3.62 -8.77
N GLU A 37 -9.20 3.44 -9.99
CA GLU A 37 -8.94 2.21 -10.74
C GLU A 37 -7.44 1.93 -10.92
N MET A 38 -6.65 2.97 -11.10
CA MET A 38 -5.21 2.85 -11.23
C MET A 38 -4.59 2.25 -9.97
N PHE A 39 -5.02 2.74 -8.81
CA PHE A 39 -4.50 2.25 -7.53
C PHE A 39 -4.88 0.78 -7.31
N ASN A 40 -6.11 0.42 -7.65
CA ASN A 40 -6.57 -0.96 -7.51
C ASN A 40 -5.75 -1.91 -8.39
N ARG A 41 -5.42 -1.48 -9.60
CA ARG A 41 -4.61 -2.29 -10.51
C ARG A 41 -3.19 -2.49 -9.99
N TYR A 42 -2.58 -1.42 -9.48
CA TYR A 42 -1.25 -1.53 -8.91
C TYR A 42 -1.25 -2.44 -7.69
N ARG A 43 -2.27 -2.31 -6.83
CA ARG A 43 -2.41 -3.18 -5.68
C ARG A 43 -2.51 -4.63 -6.09
N ASP A 44 -3.31 -4.91 -7.11
CA ASP A 44 -3.49 -6.27 -7.58
C ASP A 44 -2.20 -6.86 -8.15
N GLU A 45 -1.41 -6.05 -8.84
CA GLU A 45 -0.11 -6.49 -9.33
C GLU A 45 0.84 -6.82 -8.18
N LEU A 46 0.88 -5.99 -7.15
CA LEU A 46 1.71 -6.27 -5.99
C LEU A 46 1.25 -7.54 -5.28
N LYS A 47 -0.07 -7.71 -5.18
CA LYS A 47 -0.64 -8.89 -4.53
C LYS A 47 -0.22 -10.17 -5.24
N SER A 48 -0.04 -10.14 -6.55
CA SER A 48 0.38 -11.30 -7.31
C SER A 48 1.82 -11.72 -7.01
N LEU A 49 2.60 -10.87 -6.34
CA LEU A 49 3.99 -11.16 -5.98
C LEU A 49 4.13 -11.77 -4.59
N VAL A 50 3.03 -11.89 -3.85
CA VAL A 50 3.05 -12.48 -2.51
C VAL A 50 3.42 -13.96 -2.62
N SER A 51 4.35 -14.38 -1.79
CA SER A 51 4.86 -15.76 -1.77
C SER A 51 5.54 -15.96 -0.42
N PRO A 52 6.02 -17.18 -0.11
CA PRO A 52 6.78 -17.36 1.14
C PRO A 52 7.96 -16.39 1.17
N GLY A 53 8.01 -15.57 2.22
CA GLY A 53 9.04 -14.55 2.38
C GLY A 53 8.73 -13.21 1.74
N VAL A 54 7.58 -13.08 1.05
CA VAL A 54 7.13 -11.81 0.45
C VAL A 54 5.69 -11.57 0.88
N ALA A 55 5.47 -10.55 1.69
CA ALA A 55 4.16 -10.19 2.22
C ALA A 55 3.71 -8.84 1.67
N LEU A 56 2.41 -8.58 1.79
CA LEU A 56 1.81 -7.32 1.31
C LEU A 56 1.09 -6.62 2.45
N VAL A 57 1.36 -5.33 2.62
CA VAL A 57 0.55 -4.42 3.41
C VAL A 57 -0.36 -3.69 2.43
N ASP A 58 -1.66 -3.95 2.52
CA ASP A 58 -2.63 -3.43 1.54
C ASP A 58 -3.29 -2.15 2.06
N MET A 59 -2.55 -1.04 1.97
CA MET A 59 -3.10 0.25 2.40
C MET A 59 -4.16 0.77 1.44
N THR A 60 -4.18 0.26 0.19
CA THR A 60 -5.25 0.59 -0.75
C THR A 60 -6.60 0.12 -0.20
N ALA A 61 -6.67 -1.12 0.27
CA ALA A 61 -7.89 -1.67 0.85
C ALA A 61 -8.25 -0.96 2.16
N VAL A 62 -7.27 -0.65 2.99
CA VAL A 62 -7.52 0.08 4.24
C VAL A 62 -8.14 1.43 3.94
N TRP A 63 -7.61 2.14 2.94
CA TRP A 63 -8.17 3.45 2.56
C TRP A 63 -9.58 3.33 2.01
N GLU A 64 -9.84 2.32 1.19
CA GLU A 64 -11.20 2.08 0.69
C GLU A 64 -12.19 1.91 1.84
N GLU A 65 -11.80 1.14 2.85
CA GLU A 65 -12.67 0.91 3.99
C GLU A 65 -12.88 2.18 4.81
N GLN A 66 -11.82 2.95 5.05
CA GLN A 66 -11.92 4.20 5.78
C GLN A 66 -12.82 5.21 5.06
N LEU A 67 -12.75 5.25 3.75
CA LEU A 67 -13.54 6.20 2.96
C LEU A 67 -15.03 5.87 2.93
N GLN A 68 -15.45 4.71 3.44
CA GLN A 68 -16.86 4.43 3.62
C GLN A 68 -17.46 5.25 4.76
N ALA A 69 -16.63 5.67 5.74
CA ALA A 69 -17.09 6.40 6.91
C ALA A 69 -16.46 7.78 7.03
N LYS A 70 -15.42 8.07 6.27
CA LYS A 70 -14.65 9.31 6.37
C LYS A 70 -14.46 9.90 4.98
N GLU A 71 -14.06 11.16 4.96
CA GLU A 71 -13.74 11.84 3.70
C GLU A 71 -12.23 11.87 3.53
N MET A 72 -11.80 12.14 2.29
CA MET A 72 -10.37 12.17 1.97
C MET A 72 -9.62 13.18 2.84
N PHE A 73 -10.24 14.31 3.19
CA PHE A 73 -9.60 15.33 4.03
C PHE A 73 -9.40 14.86 5.47
N ASP A 74 -10.14 13.85 5.91
CA ASP A 74 -9.94 13.28 7.24
C ASP A 74 -8.68 12.43 7.32
N LEU A 75 -8.18 11.98 6.17
CA LEU A 75 -7.07 11.04 6.08
C LEU A 75 -5.79 11.67 5.54
N THR A 76 -5.89 12.86 4.97
CA THR A 76 -4.76 13.49 4.27
C THR A 76 -4.45 14.86 4.82
N GLY A 77 -3.18 15.27 4.66
CA GLY A 77 -2.77 16.61 4.99
C GLY A 77 -3.01 17.62 3.88
N ASN A 78 -3.08 17.12 2.63
CA ASN A 78 -3.24 18.00 1.46
C ASN A 78 -4.52 17.75 0.68
N GLY A 79 -5.38 16.86 1.17
CA GLY A 79 -6.62 16.53 0.49
C GLY A 79 -6.44 15.73 -0.78
N LEU A 80 -5.22 15.26 -1.07
CA LEU A 80 -4.90 14.67 -2.34
C LEU A 80 -4.24 13.30 -2.21
N ASN A 81 -2.98 13.25 -1.79
CA ASN A 81 -2.20 12.01 -1.84
C ASN A 81 -1.15 11.89 -0.75
N HIS A 82 -1.19 12.72 0.27
CA HIS A 82 -0.25 12.63 1.39
C HIS A 82 -1.03 12.40 2.68
N PRO A 83 -0.72 11.33 3.44
CA PRO A 83 -1.49 11.05 4.65
C PRO A 83 -1.21 12.08 5.73
N ASN A 84 -2.22 12.33 6.56
CA ASN A 84 -2.04 13.13 7.77
C ASN A 84 -1.57 12.22 8.91
N ASP A 85 -1.54 12.73 10.16
CA ASP A 85 -1.09 11.95 11.30
C ASP A 85 -1.91 10.68 11.49
N PHE A 86 -3.22 10.77 11.33
CA PHE A 86 -4.09 9.60 11.44
C PHE A 86 -3.77 8.59 10.33
N GLY A 87 -3.59 9.09 9.11
CA GLY A 87 -3.21 8.23 7.99
C GLY A 87 -1.87 7.53 8.20
N HIS A 88 -0.90 8.24 8.75
CA HIS A 88 0.40 7.64 9.06
C HIS A 88 0.26 6.52 10.10
N ARG A 89 -0.63 6.70 11.09
CA ARG A 89 -0.88 5.66 12.08
C ARG A 89 -1.49 4.41 11.46
N LEU A 90 -2.36 4.59 10.46
CA LEU A 90 -2.90 3.45 9.74
C LEU A 90 -1.81 2.66 9.02
N TYR A 91 -0.84 3.36 8.40
CA TYR A 91 0.31 2.71 7.78
C TYR A 91 1.11 1.93 8.81
N ALA A 92 1.39 2.56 9.94
CA ALA A 92 2.15 1.90 11.00
C ALA A 92 1.45 0.64 11.49
N GLN A 93 0.14 0.72 11.69
CA GLN A 93 -0.63 -0.45 12.12
C GLN A 93 -0.58 -1.57 11.09
N GLY A 94 -0.70 -1.22 9.81
CA GLY A 94 -0.65 -2.21 8.75
C GLY A 94 0.66 -2.98 8.73
N VAL A 95 1.78 -2.27 8.89
CA VAL A 95 3.09 -2.91 8.93
C VAL A 95 3.26 -3.73 10.20
N LEU A 96 2.86 -3.18 11.35
CA LEU A 96 3.01 -3.86 12.64
C LEU A 96 2.22 -5.17 12.69
N GLU A 97 1.04 -5.22 12.09
CA GLU A 97 0.24 -6.44 12.05
C GLU A 97 0.94 -7.60 11.35
N LEU A 98 1.81 -7.30 10.40
CA LEU A 98 2.59 -8.35 9.74
C LEU A 98 3.79 -8.81 10.58
N ILE A 99 4.35 -7.91 11.36
CA ILE A 99 5.58 -8.18 12.11
C ILE A 99 5.27 -8.78 13.48
N LEU A 100 4.23 -8.28 14.12
CA LEU A 100 3.85 -8.71 15.47
C LEU A 100 2.76 -9.78 15.36
N ASP A 101 3.09 -10.95 15.80
CA ASP A 101 2.14 -12.06 15.83
C ASP A 101 1.42 -12.12 17.16
#